data_5384c86deb8ab568eeb8c056a510071b
#
_entry.id   5384c86deb8ab568eeb8c056a510071b
#
_cell.length_a   1.000
_cell.length_b   1.000
_cell.length_c   1.000
_cell.angle_alpha   90.00
_cell.angle_beta   90.00
_cell.angle_gamma   90.00
#
_symmetry.space_group_name_H-M   'P 1'
#
loop_
_entity.id
_entity.type
_entity.pdbx_description
1 polymer ?
#
loop_
_entity_poly.entity_id
_entity_poly.type
_entity_poly.pdbx_seq_one_letter_code
_entity_poly.pdbx_strand_id
1 'polypeptide(L)'
;MVAIVSPTPKAQSAVSEGLFFKITMDNQRTSNKPRFFEQLSSLLMREPEDREQLLELLHSAHQRKLLDADALGIIEGALAASEMSVRDVMVPRPLMEVVDIHDSLAEVIARVNTTAHSRFPVINGSSDNVLGILLAKDLLRVGRDGAFSLSDWVRPVAFIPEFKRLDVLLREFRVSRNHMAIVIDEYAGIAGLITIEDVLEQIVGEIEDEYDFDEADDNIQRDPNGRYRVKAHTEVADFNNAFGTCFSDEKCNTVGGLVLNHLGRVPQVNETIVIEGVSFLVLRADSRRIYTLVVAGEPATGDPE
;
A
#
# COMPACT_ATOMS: atom_id res chain seq x y z
N MET A 1 -22.33 1.43 -56.62
CA MET A 1 -22.15 2.34 -57.74
C MET A 1 -21.25 3.44 -57.26
N VAL A 2 -19.97 3.28 -57.63
CA VAL A 2 -19.08 4.28 -58.23
C VAL A 2 -18.62 5.35 -57.25
N ALA A 3 -17.35 5.66 -57.02
CA ALA A 3 -16.14 5.41 -57.78
C ALA A 3 -14.89 5.62 -56.89
N ILE A 4 -13.93 4.81 -57.18
CA ILE A 4 -12.50 4.96 -56.87
C ILE A 4 -11.95 6.17 -57.64
N VAL A 5 -11.16 7.04 -57.02
CA VAL A 5 -10.17 7.85 -57.72
C VAL A 5 -8.92 8.00 -56.85
N SER A 6 -7.84 7.31 -57.24
CA SER A 6 -6.47 7.76 -57.06
C SER A 6 -6.10 8.67 -58.23
N PRO A 7 -5.19 9.61 -58.04
CA PRO A 7 -3.96 9.58 -58.85
C PRO A 7 -2.66 9.95 -58.17
N THR A 8 -1.62 9.37 -58.66
CA THR A 8 -0.18 9.66 -58.60
C THR A 8 0.21 10.92 -59.40
N PRO A 9 1.52 11.17 -59.68
CA PRO A 9 2.53 11.82 -58.84
C PRO A 9 3.24 13.02 -59.58
N LYS A 10 4.37 13.51 -59.00
CA LYS A 10 5.38 14.44 -59.59
C LYS A 10 5.29 15.89 -59.10
N ALA A 11 6.34 16.45 -58.61
CA ALA A 11 7.65 16.82 -59.12
C ALA A 11 8.54 17.31 -57.96
N GLN A 12 9.69 16.84 -57.75
CA GLN A 12 11.02 17.23 -58.21
C GLN A 12 11.39 18.71 -58.00
N SER A 13 12.47 18.85 -57.22
CA SER A 13 13.64 19.68 -57.35
C SER A 13 13.65 21.06 -56.71
N ALA A 14 14.59 21.29 -55.80
CA ALA A 14 15.79 22.15 -55.88
C ALA A 14 16.38 22.28 -54.48
N VAL A 15 17.52 21.74 -54.24
CA VAL A 15 18.86 22.34 -54.20
C VAL A 15 18.99 23.56 -53.26
N SER A 16 19.64 23.40 -52.15
CA SER A 16 20.71 24.34 -51.77
C SER A 16 21.72 23.64 -50.87
N GLU A 17 22.88 23.55 -51.44
CA GLU A 17 24.18 23.26 -50.85
C GLU A 17 24.53 24.29 -49.77
N GLY A 18 25.39 23.86 -48.85
CA GLY A 18 26.24 24.79 -48.17
C GLY A 18 26.39 24.57 -46.68
N LEU A 19 27.25 23.83 -46.19
CA LEU A 19 28.56 24.26 -45.63
C LEU A 19 29.19 23.10 -44.84
N PHE A 20 29.98 22.33 -45.58
CA PHE A 20 30.99 21.45 -44.99
C PHE A 20 32.13 22.34 -44.47
N PHE A 21 32.23 22.48 -43.14
CA PHE A 21 33.46 23.02 -42.56
C PHE A 21 34.36 21.85 -42.19
N LYS A 22 35.28 21.57 -43.09
CA LYS A 22 36.36 20.61 -42.98
C LYS A 22 37.46 21.27 -42.14
N ILE A 23 37.59 20.96 -40.88
CA ILE A 23 38.80 21.23 -40.11
C ILE A 23 39.60 19.95 -40.04
N THR A 24 40.53 19.83 -40.95
CA THR A 24 41.65 18.91 -40.88
C THR A 24 42.68 19.58 -39.94
N MET A 25 42.86 19.02 -38.75
CA MET A 25 44.10 19.21 -38.02
C MET A 25 44.67 17.84 -37.66
N ASP A 26 45.63 17.50 -38.43
CA ASP A 26 46.64 16.49 -38.19
C ASP A 26 47.41 16.88 -36.91
N ASN A 27 47.34 16.02 -35.89
CA ASN A 27 48.36 16.03 -34.86
C ASN A 27 48.46 14.62 -34.24
N GLN A 28 49.40 13.88 -34.78
CA GLN A 28 49.96 12.69 -34.17
C GLN A 28 50.54 13.07 -32.80
N ARG A 29 49.87 12.67 -31.72
CA ARG A 29 50.52 12.40 -30.43
C ARG A 29 49.82 11.25 -29.79
N THR A 30 50.45 10.10 -29.82
CA THR A 30 50.25 8.94 -28.97
C THR A 30 50.05 9.37 -27.51
N SER A 31 48.83 9.22 -27.03
CA SER A 31 48.55 9.24 -25.61
C SER A 31 47.57 8.10 -25.30
N ASN A 32 48.16 7.06 -24.78
CA ASN A 32 47.51 5.83 -24.31
C ASN A 32 46.79 6.12 -22.98
N LYS A 33 45.67 6.88 -23.01
CA LYS A 33 44.86 7.17 -21.83
C LYS A 33 43.38 7.47 -22.16
N PRO A 34 42.59 6.54 -22.67
CA PRO A 34 41.14 6.58 -22.36
C PRO A 34 40.61 5.34 -21.65
N ARG A 35 41.21 4.17 -21.79
CA ARG A 35 40.66 2.95 -21.24
C ARG A 35 40.64 2.87 -19.70
N PHE A 36 41.57 3.51 -19.03
CA PHE A 36 41.59 3.46 -17.56
C PHE A 36 40.50 4.35 -16.93
N PHE A 37 40.22 5.51 -17.51
CA PHE A 37 39.14 6.39 -17.08
C PHE A 37 37.74 5.84 -17.43
N GLU A 38 37.59 5.18 -18.57
CA GLU A 38 36.34 4.47 -18.92
C GLU A 38 36.14 3.24 -18.03
N GLN A 39 37.17 2.49 -17.70
CA GLN A 39 37.09 1.40 -16.74
C GLN A 39 36.88 1.91 -15.31
N LEU A 40 37.44 3.05 -14.92
CA LEU A 40 37.17 3.66 -13.61
C LEU A 40 35.73 4.24 -13.52
N SER A 41 35.25 4.87 -14.61
CA SER A 41 33.89 5.38 -14.66
C SER A 41 32.84 4.28 -14.71
N SER A 42 33.11 3.15 -15.36
CA SER A 42 32.22 1.97 -15.33
C SER A 42 32.27 1.24 -13.98
N LEU A 43 33.37 1.34 -13.23
CA LEU A 43 33.45 0.85 -11.84
C LEU A 43 32.77 1.81 -10.84
N LEU A 44 32.64 3.09 -11.17
CA LEU A 44 31.98 4.11 -10.34
C LEU A 44 30.48 4.27 -10.67
N MET A 45 30.04 3.86 -11.85
CA MET A 45 28.64 3.74 -12.23
C MET A 45 28.28 2.24 -12.28
N ARG A 46 28.26 1.57 -11.14
CA ARG A 46 27.66 0.23 -11.07
C ARG A 46 26.17 0.38 -11.33
N GLU A 47 25.75 -0.04 -12.50
CA GLU A 47 24.34 -0.32 -12.75
C GLU A 47 23.92 -1.46 -11.79
N PRO A 48 22.77 -1.34 -11.11
CA PRO A 48 22.31 -2.40 -10.22
C PRO A 48 22.08 -3.69 -11.02
N GLU A 49 22.75 -4.75 -10.64
CA GLU A 49 22.68 -6.07 -11.30
C GLU A 49 21.55 -6.92 -10.71
N ASP A 50 21.12 -6.60 -9.50
CA ASP A 50 20.04 -7.28 -8.79
C ASP A 50 19.15 -6.30 -8.03
N ARG A 51 18.08 -6.85 -7.42
CA ARG A 51 17.09 -6.07 -6.68
C ARG A 51 17.65 -5.42 -5.42
N GLU A 52 18.55 -6.10 -4.75
CA GLU A 52 19.15 -5.64 -3.50
C GLU A 52 19.98 -4.37 -3.75
N GLN A 53 20.80 -4.38 -4.80
CA GLN A 53 21.54 -3.20 -5.25
C GLN A 53 20.64 -2.07 -5.72
N LEU A 54 19.48 -2.38 -6.35
CA LEU A 54 18.49 -1.38 -6.70
C LEU A 54 17.92 -0.69 -5.47
N LEU A 55 17.56 -1.47 -4.43
CA LEU A 55 17.06 -0.95 -3.16
C LEU A 55 18.10 -0.09 -2.46
N GLU A 56 19.37 -0.50 -2.40
CA GLU A 56 20.47 0.30 -1.85
C GLU A 56 20.61 1.65 -2.58
N LEU A 57 20.41 1.66 -3.89
CA LEU A 57 20.48 2.86 -4.72
C LEU A 57 19.31 3.81 -4.41
N LEU A 58 18.11 3.28 -4.23
CA LEU A 58 16.91 4.03 -3.84
C LEU A 58 17.08 4.64 -2.43
N HIS A 59 17.57 3.86 -1.46
CA HIS A 59 17.90 4.38 -0.13
C HIS A 59 18.96 5.48 -0.16
N SER A 60 20.01 5.33 -0.99
CA SER A 60 21.02 6.39 -1.18
C SER A 60 20.41 7.65 -1.79
N ALA A 61 19.44 7.51 -2.71
CA ALA A 61 18.72 8.66 -3.28
C ALA A 61 17.88 9.37 -2.22
N HIS A 62 17.20 8.63 -1.36
CA HIS A 62 16.45 9.16 -0.23
C HIS A 62 17.36 9.94 0.75
N GLN A 63 18.48 9.36 1.18
CA GLN A 63 19.45 10.04 2.07
C GLN A 63 19.98 11.35 1.48
N ARG A 64 20.07 11.43 0.15
CA ARG A 64 20.47 12.66 -0.57
C ARG A 64 19.31 13.64 -0.79
N LYS A 65 18.11 13.36 -0.25
CA LYS A 65 16.88 14.15 -0.44
C LYS A 65 16.45 14.30 -1.91
N LEU A 66 16.76 13.31 -2.75
CA LEU A 66 16.31 13.22 -4.14
C LEU A 66 14.98 12.45 -4.26
N LEU A 67 14.64 11.70 -3.23
CA LEU A 67 13.44 10.90 -3.10
C LEU A 67 12.90 11.12 -1.68
N ASP A 68 11.62 11.41 -1.53
CA ASP A 68 10.96 11.48 -0.23
C ASP A 68 10.68 10.06 0.34
N ALA A 69 10.30 10.00 1.61
CA ALA A 69 10.06 8.74 2.29
C ALA A 69 8.86 7.97 1.70
N ASP A 70 7.81 8.69 1.32
CA ASP A 70 6.58 8.10 0.79
C ASP A 70 6.82 7.49 -0.59
N ALA A 71 7.49 8.25 -1.49
CA ALA A 71 7.85 7.73 -2.80
C ALA A 71 8.79 6.51 -2.69
N LEU A 72 9.74 6.51 -1.75
CA LEU A 72 10.58 5.34 -1.47
C LEU A 72 9.71 4.14 -1.03
N GLY A 73 8.81 4.35 -0.06
CA GLY A 73 7.91 3.31 0.44
C GLY A 73 7.03 2.71 -0.64
N ILE A 74 6.44 3.54 -1.52
CA ILE A 74 5.64 3.08 -2.67
C ILE A 74 6.46 2.23 -3.64
N ILE A 75 7.69 2.64 -3.93
CA ILE A 75 8.57 1.88 -4.84
C ILE A 75 8.93 0.53 -4.21
N GLU A 76 9.29 0.50 -2.94
CA GLU A 76 9.59 -0.73 -2.20
C GLU A 76 8.37 -1.66 -2.13
N GLY A 77 7.19 -1.11 -1.82
CA GLY A 77 5.93 -1.83 -1.82
C GLY A 77 5.60 -2.42 -3.19
N ALA A 78 5.75 -1.65 -4.27
CA ALA A 78 5.52 -2.13 -5.63
C ALA A 78 6.47 -3.28 -6.02
N LEU A 79 7.75 -3.17 -5.64
CA LEU A 79 8.72 -4.24 -5.82
C LEU A 79 8.34 -5.48 -5.01
N ALA A 80 7.94 -5.33 -3.74
CA ALA A 80 7.51 -6.44 -2.88
C ALA A 80 6.25 -7.12 -3.42
N ALA A 81 5.20 -6.35 -3.73
CA ALA A 81 3.93 -6.85 -4.26
C ALA A 81 4.12 -7.64 -5.57
N SER A 82 5.15 -7.30 -6.36
CA SER A 82 5.45 -8.02 -7.59
C SER A 82 5.92 -9.48 -7.37
N GLU A 83 6.34 -9.84 -6.18
CA GLU A 83 6.77 -11.20 -5.81
C GLU A 83 5.69 -11.97 -5.03
N MET A 84 4.69 -11.25 -4.50
CA MET A 84 3.62 -11.84 -3.71
C MET A 84 2.57 -12.51 -4.60
N SER A 85 1.94 -13.53 -4.04
CA SER A 85 0.76 -14.21 -4.61
C SER A 85 -0.53 -13.75 -3.90
N VAL A 86 -1.66 -14.02 -4.53
CA VAL A 86 -2.99 -13.76 -3.96
C VAL A 86 -3.16 -14.39 -2.58
N ARG A 87 -2.63 -15.61 -2.38
CA ARG A 87 -2.67 -16.34 -1.12
C ARG A 87 -2.06 -15.59 0.05
N ASP A 88 -1.02 -14.78 -0.22
CA ASP A 88 -0.28 -14.08 0.83
C ASP A 88 -1.08 -12.88 1.41
N VAL A 89 -2.10 -12.40 0.67
CA VAL A 89 -2.82 -11.17 0.97
C VAL A 89 -4.33 -11.36 1.11
N MET A 90 -4.90 -12.42 0.50
CA MET A 90 -6.35 -12.67 0.49
C MET A 90 -6.94 -12.73 1.90
N VAL A 91 -8.21 -12.35 2.03
CA VAL A 91 -9.03 -12.66 3.20
C VAL A 91 -9.38 -14.15 3.15
N PRO A 92 -8.91 -14.97 4.11
CA PRO A 92 -9.19 -16.40 4.13
C PRO A 92 -10.67 -16.69 4.30
N ARG A 93 -11.16 -17.80 3.74
CA ARG A 93 -12.56 -18.21 3.76
C ARG A 93 -13.25 -18.11 5.15
N PRO A 94 -12.62 -18.52 6.29
CA PRO A 94 -13.26 -18.40 7.60
C PRO A 94 -13.54 -16.97 8.06
N LEU A 95 -12.83 -16.00 7.46
CA LEU A 95 -12.94 -14.58 7.79
C LEU A 95 -13.77 -13.80 6.77
N MET A 96 -14.31 -14.47 5.75
CA MET A 96 -15.14 -13.81 4.74
C MET A 96 -16.49 -13.41 5.33
N GLU A 97 -16.83 -12.13 5.22
CA GLU A 97 -18.17 -11.64 5.49
C GLU A 97 -19.04 -11.86 4.25
N VAL A 98 -20.02 -12.74 4.37
CA VAL A 98 -20.90 -13.19 3.28
C VAL A 98 -22.37 -12.94 3.59
N VAL A 99 -23.20 -12.91 2.55
CA VAL A 99 -24.67 -12.81 2.63
C VAL A 99 -25.28 -14.07 2.01
N ASP A 100 -26.24 -14.70 2.69
CA ASP A 100 -26.96 -15.84 2.09
C ASP A 100 -28.06 -15.33 1.16
N ILE A 101 -28.28 -16.03 0.04
CA ILE A 101 -29.31 -15.66 -0.96
C ILE A 101 -30.72 -15.66 -0.35
N HIS A 102 -30.91 -16.36 0.76
CA HIS A 102 -32.18 -16.47 1.50
C HIS A 102 -32.34 -15.43 2.61
N ASP A 103 -31.29 -14.61 2.88
CA ASP A 103 -31.37 -13.56 3.90
C ASP A 103 -32.44 -12.53 3.54
N SER A 104 -33.18 -12.09 4.52
CA SER A 104 -34.12 -10.99 4.36
C SER A 104 -33.39 -9.65 4.18
N LEU A 105 -34.08 -8.68 3.60
CA LEU A 105 -33.53 -7.32 3.43
C LEU A 105 -33.04 -6.73 4.76
N ALA A 106 -33.76 -6.97 5.85
CA ALA A 106 -33.40 -6.45 7.18
C ALA A 106 -32.08 -7.05 7.69
N GLU A 107 -31.88 -8.37 7.49
CA GLU A 107 -30.64 -9.06 7.86
C GLU A 107 -29.46 -8.58 7.03
N VAL A 108 -29.66 -8.41 5.71
CA VAL A 108 -28.63 -7.87 4.81
C VAL A 108 -28.22 -6.45 5.23
N ILE A 109 -29.20 -5.56 5.48
CA ILE A 109 -28.93 -4.18 5.90
C ILE A 109 -28.23 -4.17 7.26
N ALA A 110 -28.63 -5.01 8.22
CA ALA A 110 -27.99 -5.10 9.53
C ALA A 110 -26.51 -5.49 9.37
N ARG A 111 -26.20 -6.49 8.54
CA ARG A 111 -24.83 -6.91 8.25
C ARG A 111 -23.99 -5.81 7.60
N VAL A 112 -24.53 -5.16 6.57
CA VAL A 112 -23.87 -4.03 5.89
C VAL A 112 -23.54 -2.90 6.87
N ASN A 113 -24.47 -2.55 7.76
CA ASN A 113 -24.25 -1.51 8.75
C ASN A 113 -23.21 -1.88 9.81
N THR A 114 -23.14 -3.18 10.19
CA THR A 114 -22.19 -3.65 11.18
C THR A 114 -20.76 -3.73 10.65
N THR A 115 -20.60 -4.20 9.40
CA THR A 115 -19.29 -4.44 8.81
C THR A 115 -18.75 -3.25 8.00
N ALA A 116 -19.65 -2.35 7.56
CA ALA A 116 -19.35 -1.20 6.71
C ALA A 116 -18.68 -1.54 5.36
N HIS A 117 -18.70 -2.81 4.93
CA HIS A 117 -18.13 -3.20 3.67
C HIS A 117 -18.98 -2.73 2.47
N SER A 118 -18.34 -2.44 1.36
CA SER A 118 -19.00 -2.01 0.12
C SER A 118 -19.50 -3.17 -0.74
N ARG A 119 -18.92 -4.37 -0.59
CA ARG A 119 -19.19 -5.56 -1.42
C ARG A 119 -19.24 -6.81 -0.56
N PHE A 120 -20.21 -7.66 -0.84
CA PHE A 120 -20.44 -8.91 -0.11
C PHE A 120 -20.54 -10.07 -1.08
N PRO A 121 -19.78 -11.15 -0.92
CA PRO A 121 -20.05 -12.39 -1.63
C PRO A 121 -21.44 -12.90 -1.23
N VAL A 122 -22.22 -13.32 -2.21
CA VAL A 122 -23.53 -13.94 -2.01
C VAL A 122 -23.39 -15.43 -2.15
N ILE A 123 -23.76 -16.16 -1.12
CA ILE A 123 -23.68 -17.62 -1.05
C ILE A 123 -25.08 -18.25 -1.10
N ASN A 124 -25.13 -19.56 -1.33
CA ASN A 124 -26.34 -20.36 -1.20
C ASN A 124 -26.09 -21.49 -0.20
N GLY A 125 -26.40 -21.24 1.05
CA GLY A 125 -26.33 -22.19 2.18
C GLY A 125 -24.91 -22.55 2.64
N SER A 126 -23.92 -22.52 1.75
CA SER A 126 -22.52 -22.83 2.07
C SER A 126 -21.58 -21.82 1.47
N SER A 127 -20.53 -21.48 2.20
CA SER A 127 -19.45 -20.61 1.70
C SER A 127 -18.68 -21.21 0.50
N ASP A 128 -18.89 -22.50 0.19
CA ASP A 128 -18.36 -23.12 -1.02
C ASP A 128 -19.21 -22.83 -2.27
N ASN A 129 -20.42 -22.35 -2.08
CA ASN A 129 -21.36 -22.07 -3.16
C ASN A 129 -21.59 -20.56 -3.32
N VAL A 130 -20.58 -19.87 -3.88
CA VAL A 130 -20.65 -18.43 -4.15
C VAL A 130 -21.36 -18.19 -5.47
N LEU A 131 -22.51 -17.50 -5.43
CA LEU A 131 -23.32 -17.15 -6.60
C LEU A 131 -22.84 -15.88 -7.28
N GLY A 132 -22.20 -14.96 -6.56
CA GLY A 132 -21.75 -13.68 -7.06
C GLY A 132 -21.49 -12.68 -5.95
N ILE A 133 -21.64 -11.39 -6.21
CA ILE A 133 -21.47 -10.31 -5.25
C ILE A 133 -22.69 -9.39 -5.19
N LEU A 134 -22.99 -8.91 -3.99
CA LEU A 134 -23.90 -7.80 -3.73
C LEU A 134 -23.11 -6.53 -3.51
N LEU A 135 -23.54 -5.42 -4.09
CA LEU A 135 -23.00 -4.09 -3.75
C LEU A 135 -23.90 -3.44 -2.70
N ALA A 136 -23.34 -3.05 -1.57
CA ALA A 136 -24.09 -2.38 -0.48
C ALA A 136 -24.88 -1.16 -0.96
N LYS A 137 -24.31 -0.37 -1.89
CA LYS A 137 -24.99 0.79 -2.49
C LYS A 137 -26.25 0.46 -3.28
N ASP A 138 -26.37 -0.76 -3.80
CA ASP A 138 -27.57 -1.14 -4.54
C ASP A 138 -28.79 -1.28 -3.63
N LEU A 139 -28.58 -1.55 -2.34
CA LEU A 139 -29.67 -1.57 -1.32
C LEU A 139 -30.38 -0.22 -1.18
N LEU A 140 -29.71 0.89 -1.50
CA LEU A 140 -30.32 2.22 -1.49
C LEU A 140 -31.41 2.39 -2.57
N ARG A 141 -31.44 1.51 -3.56
CA ARG A 141 -32.41 1.51 -4.66
C ARG A 141 -33.61 0.60 -4.40
N VAL A 142 -33.58 -0.19 -3.32
CA VAL A 142 -34.68 -1.08 -2.94
C VAL A 142 -35.86 -0.21 -2.48
N GLY A 143 -36.97 -0.26 -3.21
CA GLY A 143 -38.20 0.48 -2.87
C GLY A 143 -38.84 -0.07 -1.60
N ARG A 144 -39.59 0.78 -0.88
CA ARG A 144 -40.25 0.41 0.38
C ARG A 144 -41.40 -0.59 0.21
N ASP A 145 -41.95 -0.70 -0.99
CA ASP A 145 -43.22 -1.42 -1.25
C ASP A 145 -43.06 -2.64 -2.17
N GLY A 146 -41.81 -3.04 -2.51
CA GLY A 146 -41.54 -4.16 -3.39
C GLY A 146 -41.15 -5.44 -2.67
N ALA A 147 -41.52 -6.61 -3.22
CA ALA A 147 -40.95 -7.87 -2.80
C ALA A 147 -39.44 -7.84 -3.06
N PHE A 148 -38.63 -7.88 -2.00
CA PHE A 148 -37.18 -7.95 -2.11
C PHE A 148 -36.79 -9.38 -2.44
N SER A 149 -36.06 -9.56 -3.54
CA SER A 149 -35.38 -10.81 -3.87
C SER A 149 -33.89 -10.50 -4.07
N LEU A 150 -33.04 -11.04 -3.22
CA LEU A 150 -31.61 -10.80 -3.29
C LEU A 150 -31.01 -11.24 -4.63
N SER A 151 -31.61 -12.29 -5.27
CA SER A 151 -31.16 -12.80 -6.56
C SER A 151 -31.15 -11.74 -7.68
N ASP A 152 -32.03 -10.74 -7.60
CA ASP A 152 -32.13 -9.67 -8.63
C ASP A 152 -30.96 -8.68 -8.55
N TRP A 153 -30.21 -8.70 -7.44
CA TRP A 153 -29.11 -7.77 -7.12
C TRP A 153 -27.73 -8.43 -7.17
N VAL A 154 -27.69 -9.76 -7.36
CA VAL A 154 -26.42 -10.51 -7.46
C VAL A 154 -25.76 -10.22 -8.78
N ARG A 155 -24.50 -9.79 -8.70
CA ARG A 155 -23.66 -9.54 -9.88
C ARG A 155 -22.64 -10.66 -10.06
N PRO A 156 -22.22 -10.95 -11.29
CA PRO A 156 -21.15 -11.91 -11.53
C PRO A 156 -19.86 -11.51 -10.79
N VAL A 157 -19.12 -12.50 -10.33
CA VAL A 157 -17.80 -12.33 -9.69
C VAL A 157 -16.75 -13.14 -10.45
N ALA A 158 -15.52 -12.65 -10.47
CA ALA A 158 -14.40 -13.39 -11.02
C ALA A 158 -13.88 -14.41 -10.00
N PHE A 159 -13.55 -15.62 -10.47
CA PHE A 159 -12.83 -16.63 -9.70
C PHE A 159 -11.37 -16.66 -10.16
N ILE A 160 -10.45 -16.63 -9.22
CA ILE A 160 -9.01 -16.58 -9.50
C ILE A 160 -8.25 -17.60 -8.65
N PRO A 161 -7.18 -18.21 -9.15
CA PRO A 161 -6.37 -19.14 -8.37
C PRO A 161 -5.54 -18.41 -7.32
N GLU A 162 -5.34 -19.04 -6.16
CA GLU A 162 -4.60 -18.46 -5.02
C GLU A 162 -3.11 -18.20 -5.31
N PHE A 163 -2.51 -18.91 -6.26
CA PHE A 163 -1.12 -18.71 -6.66
C PHE A 163 -0.91 -17.63 -7.73
N LYS A 164 -1.99 -16.93 -8.14
CA LYS A 164 -1.85 -15.81 -9.07
C LYS A 164 -1.02 -14.70 -8.44
N ARG A 165 -0.10 -14.12 -9.20
CA ARG A 165 0.71 -12.98 -8.74
C ARG A 165 -0.12 -11.72 -8.59
N LEU A 166 0.18 -10.91 -7.58
CA LEU A 166 -0.57 -9.68 -7.30
C LEU A 166 -0.44 -8.64 -8.42
N ASP A 167 0.73 -8.51 -9.06
CA ASP A 167 0.92 -7.57 -10.18
C ASP A 167 0.05 -7.90 -11.39
N VAL A 168 -0.17 -9.20 -11.65
CA VAL A 168 -1.07 -9.68 -12.71
C VAL A 168 -2.52 -9.41 -12.32
N LEU A 169 -2.90 -9.72 -11.08
CA LEU A 169 -4.26 -9.48 -10.59
C LEU A 169 -4.61 -7.99 -10.62
N LEU A 170 -3.72 -7.11 -10.17
CA LEU A 170 -3.95 -5.67 -10.20
C LEU A 170 -4.22 -5.17 -11.62
N ARG A 171 -3.49 -5.70 -12.60
CA ARG A 171 -3.72 -5.37 -14.01
C ARG A 171 -5.08 -5.85 -14.50
N GLU A 172 -5.49 -7.07 -14.10
CA GLU A 172 -6.80 -7.62 -14.42
C GLU A 172 -7.94 -6.79 -13.81
N PHE A 173 -7.83 -6.41 -12.52
CA PHE A 173 -8.80 -5.54 -11.85
C PHE A 173 -8.98 -4.21 -12.58
N ARG A 174 -7.87 -3.59 -13.01
CA ARG A 174 -7.92 -2.32 -13.76
C ARG A 174 -8.59 -2.45 -15.12
N VAL A 175 -8.34 -3.54 -15.84
CA VAL A 175 -8.92 -3.79 -17.18
C VAL A 175 -10.39 -4.16 -17.09
N SER A 176 -10.75 -5.06 -16.17
CA SER A 176 -12.13 -5.55 -16.00
C SER A 176 -13.02 -4.59 -15.21
N ARG A 177 -12.43 -3.61 -14.52
CA ARG A 177 -13.10 -2.72 -13.55
C ARG A 177 -13.78 -3.49 -12.43
N ASN A 178 -13.30 -4.67 -12.12
CA ASN A 178 -13.71 -5.43 -10.95
C ASN A 178 -12.89 -4.96 -9.75
N HIS A 179 -13.51 -4.98 -8.58
CA HIS A 179 -12.86 -4.58 -7.34
C HIS A 179 -12.81 -5.72 -6.32
N MET A 180 -13.36 -6.88 -6.66
CA MET A 180 -13.36 -8.06 -5.80
C MET A 180 -13.30 -9.31 -6.67
N ALA A 181 -12.58 -10.31 -6.20
CA ALA A 181 -12.54 -11.64 -6.78
C ALA A 181 -12.65 -12.71 -5.69
N ILE A 182 -13.23 -13.84 -6.02
CA ILE A 182 -13.25 -15.03 -5.17
C ILE A 182 -12.01 -15.86 -5.50
N VAL A 183 -11.28 -16.26 -4.47
CA VAL A 183 -10.05 -17.04 -4.58
C VAL A 183 -10.38 -18.53 -4.47
N ILE A 184 -9.84 -19.32 -5.38
CA ILE A 184 -10.01 -20.77 -5.40
C ILE A 184 -8.67 -21.48 -5.24
N ASP A 185 -8.71 -22.62 -4.56
CA ASP A 185 -7.59 -23.55 -4.42
C ASP A 185 -7.43 -24.47 -5.64
N GLU A 186 -6.47 -25.41 -5.57
CA GLU A 186 -6.18 -26.37 -6.65
C GLU A 186 -7.31 -27.37 -6.92
N TYR A 187 -8.22 -27.53 -5.97
CA TYR A 187 -9.37 -28.43 -6.06
C TYR A 187 -10.65 -27.70 -6.47
N ALA A 188 -10.54 -26.41 -6.87
CA ALA A 188 -11.66 -25.53 -7.15
C ALA A 188 -12.54 -25.24 -5.92
N GLY A 189 -12.04 -25.47 -4.72
CA GLY A 189 -12.66 -25.04 -3.46
C GLY A 189 -12.47 -23.55 -3.22
N ILE A 190 -13.39 -22.92 -2.49
CA ILE A 190 -13.23 -21.50 -2.11
C ILE A 190 -12.16 -21.38 -1.02
N ALA A 191 -11.05 -20.73 -1.34
CA ALA A 191 -9.96 -20.43 -0.42
C ALA A 191 -10.19 -19.11 0.33
N GLY A 192 -10.81 -18.11 -0.34
CA GLY A 192 -11.01 -16.80 0.24
C GLY A 192 -11.59 -15.79 -0.75
N LEU A 193 -11.39 -14.52 -0.46
CA LEU A 193 -11.63 -13.41 -1.39
C LEU A 193 -10.45 -12.44 -1.36
N ILE A 194 -10.36 -11.60 -2.38
CA ILE A 194 -9.39 -10.50 -2.43
C ILE A 194 -10.03 -9.30 -3.13
N THR A 195 -9.70 -8.11 -2.67
CA THR A 195 -10.15 -6.86 -3.25
C THR A 195 -8.98 -6.10 -3.91
N ILE A 196 -9.29 -5.12 -4.74
CA ILE A 196 -8.26 -4.24 -5.32
C ILE A 196 -7.63 -3.39 -4.23
N GLU A 197 -8.41 -3.04 -3.21
CA GLU A 197 -7.98 -2.30 -2.04
C GLU A 197 -6.88 -3.06 -1.29
N ASP A 198 -7.03 -4.38 -1.06
CA ASP A 198 -6.02 -5.24 -0.43
C ASP A 198 -4.70 -5.26 -1.23
N VAL A 199 -4.79 -5.29 -2.57
CA VAL A 199 -3.60 -5.28 -3.43
C VAL A 199 -2.91 -3.93 -3.42
N LEU A 200 -3.66 -2.83 -3.41
CA LEU A 200 -3.12 -1.48 -3.36
C LEU A 200 -2.45 -1.20 -2.02
N GLU A 201 -3.00 -1.71 -0.93
CA GLU A 201 -2.41 -1.61 0.40
C GLU A 201 -1.00 -2.20 0.46
N GLN A 202 -0.72 -3.30 -0.26
CA GLN A 202 0.63 -3.87 -0.34
C GLN A 202 1.62 -2.98 -1.10
N ILE A 203 1.14 -2.06 -1.93
CA ILE A 203 1.99 -1.17 -2.74
C ILE A 203 2.18 0.18 -2.06
N VAL A 204 1.09 0.77 -1.59
CA VAL A 204 1.09 2.14 -1.05
C VAL A 204 1.34 2.14 0.47
N GLY A 205 1.18 0.98 1.12
CA GLY A 205 1.01 0.90 2.56
C GLY A 205 -0.43 1.27 2.95
N GLU A 206 -0.71 1.33 4.23
CA GLU A 206 -1.99 1.88 4.68
C GLU A 206 -2.08 3.33 4.19
N ILE A 207 -3.13 3.65 3.44
CA ILE A 207 -3.43 5.03 3.05
C ILE A 207 -3.78 5.73 4.36
N GLU A 208 -2.89 6.62 4.81
CA GLU A 208 -3.16 7.46 5.96
C GLU A 208 -4.44 8.25 5.68
N ASP A 209 -5.40 8.18 6.60
CA ASP A 209 -6.68 8.89 6.50
C ASP A 209 -6.38 10.40 6.46
N GLU A 210 -7.19 11.19 5.73
CA GLU A 210 -7.07 12.67 5.62
C GLU A 210 -7.06 13.40 6.99
N TYR A 211 -7.21 12.63 8.07
CA TYR A 211 -7.08 13.07 9.47
C TYR A 211 -5.74 12.73 10.13
N ASP A 212 -4.85 12.03 9.42
CA ASP A 212 -3.46 11.85 9.86
C ASP A 212 -2.70 13.11 9.46
N PHE A 213 -2.73 14.06 10.38
CA PHE A 213 -2.14 15.38 10.26
C PHE A 213 -0.68 15.32 9.82
N ASP A 214 -0.35 16.28 8.92
CA ASP A 214 0.96 16.66 8.39
C ASP A 214 2.17 16.01 9.08
N GLU A 215 3.05 15.47 8.25
CA GLU A 215 4.45 15.18 8.58
C GLU A 215 5.21 16.43 9.04
N ALA A 216 4.78 17.00 10.16
CA ALA A 216 5.71 17.76 10.98
C ALA A 216 6.66 16.74 11.60
N ASP A 217 7.95 17.00 11.55
CA ASP A 217 9.09 16.21 12.03
C ASP A 217 8.98 15.76 13.52
N ASP A 218 7.90 16.06 14.20
CA ASP A 218 7.71 15.80 15.62
C ASP A 218 7.16 14.39 15.86
N ASN A 219 8.00 13.55 16.43
CA ASN A 219 7.66 12.20 16.87
C ASN A 219 6.57 12.16 17.97
N ILE A 220 6.27 13.32 18.59
CA ILE A 220 5.29 13.50 19.65
C ILE A 220 4.39 14.70 19.28
N GLN A 221 3.12 14.45 19.02
CA GLN A 221 2.16 15.47 18.59
C GLN A 221 0.96 15.52 19.54
N ARG A 222 0.44 16.71 19.80
CA ARG A 222 -0.78 16.90 20.58
C ARG A 222 -2.00 16.80 19.68
N ASP A 223 -2.94 15.88 19.99
CA ASP A 223 -4.19 15.77 19.26
C ASP A 223 -5.17 16.91 19.65
N PRO A 224 -6.23 17.17 18.83
CA PRO A 224 -7.24 18.19 19.13
C PRO A 224 -7.99 17.97 20.46
N ASN A 225 -7.95 16.74 20.98
CA ASN A 225 -8.56 16.35 22.25
C ASN A 225 -7.62 16.54 23.45
N GLY A 226 -6.41 17.07 23.23
CA GLY A 226 -5.42 17.33 24.27
C GLY A 226 -4.60 16.12 24.69
N ARG A 227 -4.71 14.97 24.01
CA ARG A 227 -3.89 13.78 24.22
C ARG A 227 -2.66 13.86 23.30
N TYR A 228 -1.64 13.05 23.58
CA TYR A 228 -0.42 13.05 22.79
C TYR A 228 -0.33 11.78 21.94
N ARG A 229 -0.22 11.96 20.63
CA ARG A 229 0.14 10.89 19.71
C ARG A 229 1.65 10.76 19.68
N VAL A 230 2.15 9.55 19.82
CA VAL A 230 3.56 9.21 19.87
C VAL A 230 3.84 8.15 18.82
N LYS A 231 4.75 8.44 17.92
CA LYS A 231 5.22 7.44 16.95
C LYS A 231 5.99 6.35 17.72
N ALA A 232 5.73 5.07 17.43
CA ALA A 232 6.33 3.96 18.16
C ALA A 232 7.86 3.90 18.04
N HIS A 233 8.44 4.49 16.98
CA HIS A 233 9.88 4.60 16.78
C HIS A 233 10.54 5.76 17.55
N THR A 234 9.75 6.60 18.25
CA THR A 234 10.27 7.65 19.13
C THR A 234 11.25 7.05 20.13
N GLU A 235 12.41 7.66 20.27
CA GLU A 235 13.40 7.19 21.24
C GLU A 235 12.88 7.36 22.68
N VAL A 236 13.19 6.37 23.53
CA VAL A 236 12.77 6.41 24.96
C VAL A 236 13.34 7.64 25.66
N ALA A 237 14.54 8.08 25.28
CA ALA A 237 15.15 9.28 25.81
C ALA A 237 14.35 10.55 25.47
N ASP A 238 13.90 10.69 24.23
CA ASP A 238 13.07 11.83 23.78
C ASP A 238 11.70 11.82 24.46
N PHE A 239 11.11 10.63 24.60
CA PHE A 239 9.86 10.45 25.32
C PHE A 239 10.00 10.85 26.80
N ASN A 240 11.06 10.39 27.47
CA ASN A 240 11.35 10.74 28.85
C ASN A 240 11.50 12.26 29.05
N ASN A 241 12.19 12.90 28.09
CA ASN A 241 12.36 14.37 28.11
C ASN A 241 11.03 15.11 27.96
N ALA A 242 10.18 14.62 27.05
CA ALA A 242 8.87 15.25 26.75
C ALA A 242 7.86 15.08 27.89
N PHE A 243 7.79 13.89 28.50
CA PHE A 243 6.78 13.56 29.53
C PHE A 243 7.30 13.56 30.96
N GLY A 244 8.59 13.86 31.19
CA GLY A 244 9.17 13.85 32.52
C GLY A 244 9.21 12.45 33.15
N THR A 245 9.31 11.41 32.32
CA THR A 245 9.38 10.01 32.74
C THR A 245 10.84 9.54 32.84
N CYS A 246 11.06 8.38 33.43
CA CYS A 246 12.40 7.80 33.62
C CYS A 246 12.45 6.34 33.16
N PHE A 247 11.82 6.01 32.03
CA PHE A 247 11.88 4.68 31.48
C PHE A 247 13.31 4.30 31.09
N SER A 248 13.69 3.04 31.39
CA SER A 248 15.02 2.52 31.04
C SER A 248 15.09 2.19 29.55
N ASP A 249 16.15 2.63 28.90
CA ASP A 249 16.49 2.33 27.51
C ASP A 249 17.42 1.11 27.33
N GLU A 250 17.85 0.48 28.46
CA GLU A 250 18.80 -0.65 28.41
C GLU A 250 18.34 -1.85 27.55
N LYS A 251 17.02 -2.07 27.44
CA LYS A 251 16.44 -3.22 26.71
C LYS A 251 15.77 -2.85 25.42
N CYS A 252 15.45 -1.59 25.21
CA CYS A 252 14.73 -1.11 24.04
C CYS A 252 14.94 0.39 23.85
N ASN A 253 15.35 0.80 22.66
CA ASN A 253 15.66 2.19 22.35
C ASN A 253 14.41 3.01 21.99
N THR A 254 13.26 2.37 21.74
CA THR A 254 12.05 3.05 21.26
C THR A 254 10.85 2.79 22.16
N VAL A 255 9.87 3.72 22.14
CA VAL A 255 8.63 3.61 22.92
C VAL A 255 7.82 2.36 22.51
N GLY A 256 7.76 2.05 21.21
CA GLY A 256 7.15 0.80 20.75
C GLY A 256 7.85 -0.43 21.31
N GLY A 257 9.18 -0.42 21.33
CA GLY A 257 10.00 -1.46 21.95
C GLY A 257 9.75 -1.60 23.45
N LEU A 258 9.57 -0.48 24.17
CA LEU A 258 9.20 -0.46 25.58
C LEU A 258 7.87 -1.19 25.85
N VAL A 259 6.84 -0.89 25.06
CA VAL A 259 5.51 -1.52 25.17
C VAL A 259 5.60 -3.01 24.84
N LEU A 260 6.30 -3.38 23.74
CA LEU A 260 6.48 -4.78 23.35
C LEU A 260 7.24 -5.59 24.40
N ASN A 261 8.29 -5.03 24.96
CA ASN A 261 9.08 -5.67 26.00
C ASN A 261 8.28 -5.89 27.30
N HIS A 262 7.41 -4.92 27.65
CA HIS A 262 6.54 -5.02 28.82
C HIS A 262 5.47 -6.13 28.66
N LEU A 263 4.85 -6.23 27.46
CA LEU A 263 3.79 -7.18 27.19
C LEU A 263 4.27 -8.59 26.80
N GLY A 264 5.47 -8.69 26.22
CA GLY A 264 5.99 -9.94 25.63
C GLY A 264 5.26 -10.38 24.33
N ARG A 265 4.38 -9.54 23.78
CA ARG A 265 3.64 -9.75 22.54
C ARG A 265 3.30 -8.42 21.87
N VAL A 266 2.88 -8.46 20.61
CA VAL A 266 2.30 -7.29 19.97
C VAL A 266 0.87 -7.09 20.50
N PRO A 267 0.51 -5.88 20.99
CA PRO A 267 -0.84 -5.57 21.43
C PRO A 267 -1.79 -5.37 20.25
N GLN A 268 -3.09 -5.52 20.53
CA GLN A 268 -4.13 -5.22 19.54
C GLN A 268 -4.42 -3.71 19.47
N VAL A 269 -4.95 -3.26 18.34
CA VAL A 269 -5.47 -1.89 18.19
C VAL A 269 -6.57 -1.64 19.22
N ASN A 270 -6.59 -0.45 19.81
CA ASN A 270 -7.44 -0.04 20.93
C ASN A 270 -7.14 -0.74 22.28
N GLU A 271 -6.06 -1.49 22.39
CA GLU A 271 -5.59 -2.01 23.66
C GLU A 271 -4.88 -0.92 24.48
N THR A 272 -5.21 -0.82 25.76
CA THR A 272 -4.56 0.15 26.68
C THR A 272 -3.59 -0.58 27.58
N ILE A 273 -2.36 -0.09 27.62
CA ILE A 273 -1.25 -0.63 28.43
C ILE A 273 -0.80 0.45 29.41
N VAL A 274 -0.61 0.07 30.67
CA VAL A 274 -0.09 0.99 31.69
C VAL A 274 1.31 0.53 32.12
N ILE A 275 2.31 1.40 31.93
CA ILE A 275 3.69 1.17 32.30
C ILE A 275 4.12 2.29 33.22
N GLU A 276 4.51 1.96 34.47
CA GLU A 276 4.97 2.91 35.48
C GLU A 276 4.05 4.12 35.68
N GLY A 277 2.74 3.91 35.55
CA GLY A 277 1.73 4.95 35.72
C GLY A 277 1.37 5.74 34.44
N VAL A 278 2.08 5.52 33.34
CA VAL A 278 1.77 6.12 32.04
C VAL A 278 0.86 5.17 31.25
N SER A 279 -0.24 5.71 30.73
CA SER A 279 -1.21 4.95 29.92
C SER A 279 -0.92 5.11 28.43
N PHE A 280 -0.68 3.99 27.75
CA PHE A 280 -0.46 3.90 26.32
C PHE A 280 -1.67 3.21 25.67
N LEU A 281 -2.43 3.92 24.86
CA LEU A 281 -3.48 3.34 24.03
C LEU A 281 -2.89 3.05 22.65
N VAL A 282 -2.99 1.82 22.18
CA VAL A 282 -2.52 1.43 20.85
C VAL A 282 -3.51 1.96 19.81
N LEU A 283 -3.06 2.94 19.04
CA LEU A 283 -3.87 3.51 17.96
C LEU A 283 -3.68 2.71 16.67
N ARG A 284 -2.43 2.25 16.43
CA ARG A 284 -2.09 1.51 15.22
C ARG A 284 -1.01 0.47 15.51
N ALA A 285 -1.27 -0.78 15.12
CA ALA A 285 -0.35 -1.90 15.19
C ALA A 285 -0.72 -2.97 14.17
N ASP A 286 0.27 -3.73 13.72
CA ASP A 286 0.09 -4.94 12.91
C ASP A 286 0.45 -6.20 13.72
N SER A 287 0.55 -7.35 13.06
CA SER A 287 0.93 -8.61 13.71
C SER A 287 2.39 -8.67 14.17
N ARG A 288 3.23 -7.69 13.81
CA ARG A 288 4.68 -7.69 14.04
C ARG A 288 5.17 -6.51 14.86
N ARG A 289 4.53 -5.32 14.76
CA ARG A 289 4.98 -4.08 15.40
C ARG A 289 3.85 -3.11 15.71
N ILE A 290 4.14 -2.16 16.57
CA ILE A 290 3.32 -0.99 16.87
C ILE A 290 3.80 0.17 15.99
N TYR A 291 2.89 0.99 15.50
CA TYR A 291 3.18 2.19 14.71
C TYR A 291 2.93 3.47 15.51
N THR A 292 1.75 3.55 16.15
CA THR A 292 1.31 4.77 16.84
C THR A 292 0.63 4.44 18.15
N LEU A 293 0.96 5.22 19.14
CA LEU A 293 0.40 5.16 20.49
C LEU A 293 -0.25 6.50 20.83
N VAL A 294 -1.25 6.48 21.69
CA VAL A 294 -1.80 7.68 22.33
C VAL A 294 -1.45 7.60 23.81
N VAL A 295 -0.84 8.68 24.31
CA VAL A 295 -0.48 8.82 25.71
C VAL A 295 -1.43 9.82 26.36
N ALA A 296 -2.07 9.40 27.45
CA ALA A 296 -2.86 10.28 28.29
C ALA A 296 -1.94 10.80 29.42
N GLY A 297 -1.55 12.07 29.34
CA GLY A 297 -0.69 12.75 30.32
C GLY A 297 -0.29 14.13 29.79
N GLU A 298 -0.06 15.08 30.64
CA GLU A 298 0.53 16.35 30.23
C GLU A 298 2.05 16.20 30.21
N PRO A 299 2.74 16.63 29.12
CA PRO A 299 4.19 16.71 29.15
C PRO A 299 4.63 17.69 30.22
N ALA A 300 5.78 17.44 30.83
CA ALA A 300 6.40 18.38 31.73
C ALA A 300 6.64 19.67 30.95
N THR A 301 5.83 20.71 31.23
CA THR A 301 5.95 22.02 30.61
C THR A 301 7.31 22.60 30.91
N GLY A 302 8.21 22.54 29.94
CA GLY A 302 9.37 23.39 29.83
C GLY A 302 9.09 24.42 28.76
N ASP A 303 8.62 25.62 29.14
CA ASP A 303 8.69 26.77 28.23
C ASP A 303 10.19 27.01 27.92
N PRO A 304 10.55 27.12 26.64
CA PRO A 304 11.87 27.68 26.32
C PRO A 304 11.81 29.19 26.54
N GLU A 305 12.62 29.68 27.52
CA GLU A 305 13.00 31.09 27.58
C GLU A 305 13.79 31.53 26.34
#